data_cd542654a11ebc77269cfcd8ea00d3e8
#
_entry.id   cd542654a11ebc77269cfcd8ea00d3e8
#
_cell.length_a   1.000
_cell.length_b   1.000
_cell.length_c   1.000
_cell.angle_alpha   90.00
_cell.angle_beta   90.00
_cell.angle_gamma   90.00
#
_symmetry.space_group_name_H-M   'P 1'
#
loop_
_entity.id
_entity.type
_entity.pdbx_description
1 polymer ?
#
loop_
_entity_poly.entity_id
_entity_poly.type
_entity_poly.pdbx_seq_one_letter_code
_entity_poly.pdbx_strand_id
1 'polypeptide(L)'
;MKKLVAMLLCLAMLLSLTAFAAAEEKTTVVFWYSLEGTNAECIKQIVDDFNKSQDKIFVDAQYQGAYDDAINKLKAAGMGQLPCDIVHSYEIGTRFIIDSGWIVPVQEYIDKDNWDTSAIEPNLLAYYTVDGKINSMPFNCSTPLMYYNKTAFDEAGITEIPTTVDGILEIADKLTVKNPDGSIKRYGFIFSNYGWFFEQWVGKMGREYVNNGNGRTSYATKVMFGENGAALDIFNMWKKISESKATYYVERGGTSAARAAFVAGDAAIFLASTANLAGVLANVGTNFEVGTAYFPYVNADDKGGVSTGGGTLWMIKSGNEAKEAAAFEFIKFCVNPENQAKWNAMTGYFPINVHAQETDTFKANIEKYPQFQTALDQLHDSAPEYVGSLLSVFPEVRQYVEDVTEKVCQGTLTPEAAVGELVKLANDAIETYNLVNY
;
A
#
# COMPACT_ATOMS: atom_id res chain seq x y z
N MET A 1 -27.31 -51.82 -50.63
CA MET A 1 -27.64 -50.43 -50.25
C MET A 1 -27.96 -50.30 -48.79
N LYS A 2 -28.95 -50.96 -48.17
CA LYS A 2 -29.31 -50.78 -46.74
C LYS A 2 -28.16 -51.05 -45.74
N LYS A 3 -27.28 -52.02 -46.00
CA LYS A 3 -26.13 -52.36 -45.14
C LYS A 3 -25.01 -51.28 -45.23
N LEU A 4 -24.84 -50.64 -46.40
CA LEU A 4 -23.84 -49.60 -46.61
C LEU A 4 -24.27 -48.28 -45.91
N VAL A 5 -25.57 -47.97 -45.94
CA VAL A 5 -26.14 -46.80 -45.26
C VAL A 5 -26.07 -46.92 -43.72
N ALA A 6 -26.33 -48.20 -43.21
CA ALA A 6 -26.19 -48.43 -41.77
C ALA A 6 -24.73 -48.31 -41.30
N MET A 7 -23.77 -48.78 -42.13
CA MET A 7 -22.34 -48.69 -41.81
C MET A 7 -21.82 -47.23 -41.84
N LEU A 8 -22.32 -46.41 -42.76
CA LEU A 8 -22.03 -44.96 -42.82
C LEU A 8 -22.67 -44.19 -41.65
N LEU A 9 -23.89 -44.58 -41.24
CA LEU A 9 -24.52 -43.99 -40.06
C LEU A 9 -23.79 -44.35 -38.74
N CYS A 10 -23.34 -45.62 -38.62
CA CYS A 10 -22.51 -46.00 -37.46
C CYS A 10 -21.14 -45.32 -37.46
N LEU A 11 -20.51 -45.10 -38.62
CA LEU A 11 -19.25 -44.36 -38.73
C LEU A 11 -19.44 -42.87 -38.42
N ALA A 12 -20.57 -42.26 -38.84
CA ALA A 12 -20.92 -40.91 -38.51
C ALA A 12 -21.24 -40.72 -37.00
N MET A 13 -21.89 -41.70 -36.36
CA MET A 13 -22.09 -41.70 -34.91
C MET A 13 -20.80 -41.93 -34.13
N LEU A 14 -19.87 -42.76 -34.62
CA LEU A 14 -18.55 -42.91 -34.00
C LEU A 14 -17.68 -41.65 -34.15
N LEU A 15 -17.78 -40.95 -35.26
CA LEU A 15 -17.11 -39.67 -35.50
C LEU A 15 -17.73 -38.50 -34.67
N SER A 16 -19.03 -38.56 -34.37
CA SER A 16 -19.67 -37.58 -33.48
C SER A 16 -19.40 -37.81 -31.99
N LEU A 17 -19.02 -39.04 -31.60
CA LEU A 17 -18.63 -39.39 -30.23
C LEU A 17 -17.18 -38.99 -29.90
N THR A 18 -16.32 -38.71 -30.89
CA THR A 18 -14.94 -38.26 -30.67
C THR A 18 -14.81 -36.71 -30.61
N ALA A 19 -15.90 -36.00 -30.84
CA ALA A 19 -15.91 -34.51 -30.78
C ALA A 19 -16.35 -33.93 -29.43
N PHE A 20 -16.69 -34.75 -28.44
CA PHE A 20 -16.68 -34.35 -27.06
C PHE A 20 -15.24 -34.49 -26.52
N ALA A 21 -14.32 -33.67 -27.00
CA ALA A 21 -13.17 -33.34 -26.20
C ALA A 21 -13.77 -32.76 -24.90
N ALA A 22 -13.68 -33.51 -23.82
CA ALA A 22 -14.00 -32.97 -22.49
C ALA A 22 -13.21 -31.66 -22.40
N ALA A 23 -13.90 -30.54 -22.33
CA ALA A 23 -13.23 -29.29 -22.04
C ALA A 23 -12.45 -29.54 -20.76
N GLU A 24 -11.14 -29.46 -20.83
CA GLU A 24 -10.27 -29.71 -19.69
C GLU A 24 -10.75 -28.72 -18.60
N GLU A 25 -11.16 -29.26 -17.46
CA GLU A 25 -11.74 -28.45 -16.40
C GLU A 25 -10.69 -27.43 -15.94
N LYS A 26 -11.01 -26.14 -16.04
CA LYS A 26 -10.07 -25.09 -15.67
C LYS A 26 -9.71 -25.21 -14.19
N THR A 27 -8.42 -25.04 -13.86
CA THR A 27 -7.98 -24.91 -12.48
C THR A 27 -8.51 -23.61 -11.91
N THR A 28 -9.38 -23.67 -10.90
CA THR A 28 -9.92 -22.48 -10.24
C THR A 28 -8.98 -22.02 -9.13
N VAL A 29 -8.58 -20.75 -9.19
CA VAL A 29 -7.78 -20.03 -8.20
C VAL A 29 -8.67 -19.01 -7.51
N VAL A 30 -8.87 -19.15 -6.20
CA VAL A 30 -9.64 -18.20 -5.39
C VAL A 30 -8.71 -17.07 -4.92
N PHE A 31 -8.99 -15.85 -5.36
CA PHE A 31 -8.23 -14.66 -5.05
C PHE A 31 -9.00 -13.73 -4.10
N TRP A 32 -8.54 -13.61 -2.86
CA TRP A 32 -9.07 -12.66 -1.89
C TRP A 32 -8.37 -11.31 -2.00
N TYR A 33 -9.15 -10.24 -2.26
CA TYR A 33 -8.62 -8.87 -2.37
C TYR A 33 -9.33 -7.90 -1.44
N SER A 34 -8.66 -6.77 -1.11
CA SER A 34 -9.05 -5.84 -0.04
C SER A 34 -9.05 -4.37 -0.46
N LEU A 35 -9.35 -4.07 -1.72
CA LEU A 35 -9.44 -2.69 -2.23
C LEU A 35 -10.83 -2.39 -2.75
N GLU A 36 -11.22 -1.11 -2.68
CA GLU A 36 -12.53 -0.60 -3.08
C GLU A 36 -12.45 0.44 -4.20
N GLY A 37 -13.61 0.87 -4.70
CA GLY A 37 -13.73 1.93 -5.70
C GLY A 37 -12.93 1.63 -6.98
N THR A 38 -12.28 2.63 -7.54
CA THR A 38 -11.47 2.52 -8.77
C THR A 38 -10.38 1.45 -8.67
N ASN A 39 -9.79 1.26 -7.48
CA ASN A 39 -8.79 0.23 -7.26
C ASN A 39 -9.37 -1.18 -7.41
N ALA A 40 -10.57 -1.42 -6.87
CA ALA A 40 -11.28 -2.69 -7.07
C ALA A 40 -11.68 -2.91 -8.53
N GLU A 41 -12.09 -1.87 -9.24
CA GLU A 41 -12.41 -1.94 -10.67
C GLU A 41 -11.18 -2.35 -11.48
N CYS A 42 -10.01 -1.79 -11.17
CA CYS A 42 -8.77 -2.15 -11.83
C CYS A 42 -8.38 -3.62 -11.55
N ILE A 43 -8.51 -4.10 -10.30
CA ILE A 43 -8.30 -5.53 -9.96
C ILE A 43 -9.22 -6.43 -10.80
N LYS A 44 -10.51 -6.12 -10.85
CA LYS A 44 -11.49 -6.90 -11.62
C LYS A 44 -11.14 -6.92 -13.10
N GLN A 45 -10.68 -5.80 -13.65
CA GLN A 45 -10.22 -5.74 -15.04
C GLN A 45 -9.00 -6.63 -15.29
N ILE A 46 -7.99 -6.61 -14.40
CA ILE A 46 -6.82 -7.50 -14.50
C ILE A 46 -7.24 -8.97 -14.44
N VAL A 47 -8.16 -9.33 -13.54
CA VAL A 47 -8.71 -10.69 -13.42
C VAL A 47 -9.47 -11.11 -14.68
N ASP A 48 -10.31 -10.22 -15.20
CA ASP A 48 -11.08 -10.47 -16.44
C ASP A 48 -10.14 -10.64 -17.64
N ASP A 49 -9.11 -9.80 -17.75
CA ASP A 49 -8.10 -9.87 -18.81
C ASP A 49 -7.32 -11.20 -18.72
N PHE A 50 -6.93 -11.64 -17.52
CA PHE A 50 -6.30 -12.93 -17.29
C PHE A 50 -7.21 -14.10 -17.72
N ASN A 51 -8.45 -14.10 -17.23
CA ASN A 51 -9.41 -15.15 -17.52
C ASN A 51 -9.76 -15.27 -19.02
N LYS A 52 -9.63 -14.17 -19.77
CA LYS A 52 -9.84 -14.15 -21.24
C LYS A 52 -8.59 -14.49 -22.03
N SER A 53 -7.39 -14.31 -21.48
CA SER A 53 -6.12 -14.52 -22.18
C SER A 53 -5.73 -15.97 -22.36
N GLN A 54 -6.35 -16.87 -21.59
CA GLN A 54 -6.04 -18.31 -21.58
C GLN A 54 -7.27 -19.13 -21.14
N ASP A 55 -7.23 -20.46 -21.30
CA ASP A 55 -8.36 -21.36 -21.07
C ASP A 55 -8.08 -22.48 -20.03
N LYS A 56 -6.92 -22.46 -19.36
CA LYS A 56 -6.49 -23.47 -18.38
C LYS A 56 -6.79 -23.10 -16.93
N ILE A 57 -6.80 -21.80 -16.62
CA ILE A 57 -6.98 -21.29 -15.26
C ILE A 57 -8.19 -20.37 -15.23
N PHE A 58 -8.94 -20.40 -14.15
CA PHE A 58 -10.00 -19.43 -13.87
C PHE A 58 -9.74 -18.80 -12.50
N VAL A 59 -9.55 -17.48 -12.46
CA VAL A 59 -9.40 -16.73 -11.20
C VAL A 59 -10.77 -16.23 -10.76
N ASP A 60 -11.17 -16.66 -9.56
CA ASP A 60 -12.36 -16.19 -8.84
C ASP A 60 -11.96 -15.13 -7.81
N ALA A 61 -12.13 -13.86 -8.16
CA ALA A 61 -11.75 -12.75 -7.30
C ALA A 61 -12.87 -12.39 -6.32
N GLN A 62 -12.58 -12.45 -5.03
CA GLN A 62 -13.53 -12.24 -3.94
C GLN A 62 -13.10 -11.08 -3.05
N TYR A 63 -13.92 -10.03 -2.97
CA TYR A 63 -13.70 -8.91 -2.07
C TYR A 63 -13.90 -9.31 -0.61
N GLN A 64 -12.94 -8.95 0.25
CA GLN A 64 -12.92 -9.38 1.65
C GLN A 64 -13.08 -8.24 2.69
N GLY A 65 -13.36 -7.04 2.27
CA GLY A 65 -13.32 -5.86 3.13
C GLY A 65 -11.95 -5.18 3.11
N ALA A 66 -11.64 -4.41 4.14
CA ALA A 66 -10.31 -3.82 4.31
C ALA A 66 -9.24 -4.91 4.57
N TYR A 67 -7.97 -4.53 4.54
CA TYR A 67 -6.86 -5.47 4.81
C TYR A 67 -6.98 -6.17 6.17
N ASP A 68 -7.41 -5.43 7.21
CA ASP A 68 -7.66 -5.99 8.55
C ASP A 68 -8.75 -7.05 8.54
N ASP A 69 -9.83 -6.82 7.76
CA ASP A 69 -10.92 -7.79 7.63
C ASP A 69 -10.45 -9.08 6.98
N ALA A 70 -9.63 -8.99 5.93
CA ALA A 70 -9.05 -10.15 5.26
C ALA A 70 -8.13 -10.94 6.21
N ILE A 71 -7.23 -10.27 6.95
CA ILE A 71 -6.36 -10.92 7.94
C ILE A 71 -7.19 -11.56 9.06
N ASN A 72 -8.21 -10.90 9.56
CA ASN A 72 -9.07 -11.45 10.62
C ASN A 72 -9.84 -12.68 10.13
N LYS A 73 -10.31 -12.69 8.87
CA LYS A 73 -10.92 -13.87 8.25
C LYS A 73 -9.93 -15.02 8.10
N LEU A 74 -8.68 -14.73 7.72
CA LEU A 74 -7.61 -15.74 7.68
C LEU A 74 -7.34 -16.31 9.07
N LYS A 75 -7.22 -15.47 10.11
CA LYS A 75 -7.07 -15.90 11.50
C LYS A 75 -8.20 -16.82 11.94
N ALA A 76 -9.45 -16.45 11.62
CA ALA A 76 -10.62 -17.25 11.95
C ALA A 76 -10.65 -18.60 11.22
N ALA A 77 -10.15 -18.65 9.98
CA ALA A 77 -10.08 -19.88 9.17
C ALA A 77 -8.84 -20.73 9.48
N GLY A 78 -7.78 -20.14 10.04
CA GLY A 78 -6.43 -20.73 10.15
C GLY A 78 -6.30 -22.00 10.99
N MET A 79 -7.37 -22.46 11.65
CA MET A 79 -7.45 -23.77 12.31
C MET A 79 -7.92 -24.91 11.37
N GLY A 80 -8.17 -24.60 10.09
CA GLY A 80 -8.64 -25.51 9.07
C GLY A 80 -8.00 -25.26 7.70
N GLN A 81 -8.68 -25.66 6.63
CA GLN A 81 -8.26 -25.34 5.28
C GLN A 81 -8.62 -23.90 4.95
N LEU A 82 -7.61 -23.08 4.57
CA LEU A 82 -7.84 -21.70 4.17
C LEU A 82 -8.69 -21.65 2.89
N PRO A 83 -9.66 -20.72 2.81
CA PRO A 83 -10.67 -20.72 1.73
C PRO A 83 -10.22 -19.96 0.48
N CYS A 84 -8.93 -19.61 0.36
CA CYS A 84 -8.37 -18.92 -0.79
C CYS A 84 -7.01 -19.51 -1.18
N ASP A 85 -6.55 -19.20 -2.39
CA ASP A 85 -5.26 -19.62 -2.95
C ASP A 85 -4.28 -18.45 -3.02
N ILE A 86 -4.83 -17.24 -3.17
CA ILE A 86 -4.08 -15.99 -3.09
C ILE A 86 -4.81 -15.04 -2.14
N VAL A 87 -4.06 -14.40 -1.25
CA VAL A 87 -4.57 -13.30 -0.44
C VAL A 87 -3.78 -12.03 -0.71
N HIS A 88 -4.50 -10.95 -0.93
CA HIS A 88 -3.96 -9.61 -1.01
C HIS A 88 -4.00 -8.96 0.36
N SER A 89 -2.84 -8.62 0.90
CA SER A 89 -2.71 -8.01 2.22
C SER A 89 -1.67 -6.90 2.22
N TYR A 90 -1.76 -6.01 3.21
CA TYR A 90 -0.90 -4.85 3.34
C TYR A 90 0.47 -5.18 3.98
N GLU A 91 1.40 -4.24 3.88
CA GLU A 91 2.79 -4.38 4.28
C GLU A 91 2.96 -4.76 5.76
N ILE A 92 2.18 -4.15 6.67
CA ILE A 92 2.30 -4.43 8.12
C ILE A 92 1.78 -5.80 8.52
N GLY A 93 1.08 -6.50 7.64
CA GLY A 93 0.69 -7.91 7.84
C GLY A 93 1.83 -8.90 7.59
N THR A 94 2.93 -8.46 7.00
CA THR A 94 4.00 -9.33 6.47
C THR A 94 4.55 -10.30 7.52
N ARG A 95 5.01 -9.83 8.66
CA ARG A 95 5.62 -10.72 9.67
C ARG A 95 4.59 -11.72 10.21
N PHE A 96 3.40 -11.26 10.55
CA PHE A 96 2.32 -12.15 11.01
C PHE A 96 1.99 -13.26 9.99
N ILE A 97 1.88 -12.91 8.69
CA ILE A 97 1.54 -13.90 7.64
C ILE A 97 2.68 -14.91 7.48
N ILE A 98 3.94 -14.50 7.53
CA ILE A 98 5.10 -15.40 7.49
C ILE A 98 5.05 -16.34 8.69
N ASP A 99 4.88 -15.83 9.92
CA ASP A 99 4.85 -16.60 11.16
C ASP A 99 3.71 -17.61 11.22
N SER A 100 2.60 -17.33 10.53
CA SER A 100 1.44 -18.22 10.50
C SER A 100 1.74 -19.59 9.85
N GLY A 101 2.77 -19.67 9.00
CA GLY A 101 3.08 -20.88 8.24
C GLY A 101 2.05 -21.26 7.17
N TRP A 102 1.11 -20.37 6.85
CA TRP A 102 0.02 -20.61 5.89
C TRP A 102 0.43 -20.44 4.43
N ILE A 103 1.59 -19.86 4.18
CA ILE A 103 2.03 -19.47 2.84
C ILE A 103 2.99 -20.46 2.21
N VAL A 104 3.04 -20.43 0.89
CA VAL A 104 4.17 -20.87 0.08
C VAL A 104 4.93 -19.63 -0.34
N PRO A 105 6.22 -19.46 0.03
CA PRO A 105 7.01 -18.34 -0.46
C PRO A 105 7.02 -18.33 -1.99
N VAL A 106 6.74 -17.18 -2.59
CA VAL A 106 6.77 -17.07 -4.06
C VAL A 106 8.13 -17.42 -4.65
N GLN A 107 9.20 -17.31 -3.84
CA GLN A 107 10.56 -17.75 -4.21
C GLN A 107 10.59 -19.19 -4.70
N GLU A 108 9.79 -20.10 -4.14
CA GLU A 108 9.80 -21.51 -4.56
C GLU A 108 9.33 -21.68 -6.02
N TYR A 109 8.38 -20.86 -6.47
CA TYR A 109 7.87 -20.88 -7.83
C TYR A 109 8.71 -20.02 -8.78
N ILE A 110 9.35 -18.95 -8.29
CA ILE A 110 10.38 -18.22 -9.02
C ILE A 110 11.51 -19.17 -9.41
N ASP A 111 12.01 -19.98 -8.46
CA ASP A 111 13.09 -20.94 -8.69
C ASP A 111 12.68 -22.06 -9.64
N LYS A 112 11.46 -22.62 -9.48
CA LYS A 112 10.93 -23.69 -10.36
C LYS A 112 10.81 -23.26 -11.82
N ASP A 113 10.32 -22.02 -12.05
CA ASP A 113 10.11 -21.46 -13.38
C ASP A 113 11.36 -20.79 -13.95
N ASN A 114 12.44 -20.64 -13.17
CA ASN A 114 13.58 -19.77 -13.48
C ASN A 114 13.13 -18.37 -13.89
N TRP A 115 12.11 -17.83 -13.20
CA TRP A 115 11.55 -16.53 -13.53
C TRP A 115 12.48 -15.39 -13.10
N ASP A 116 12.83 -14.52 -14.07
CA ASP A 116 13.69 -13.36 -13.82
C ASP A 116 12.89 -12.26 -13.09
N THR A 117 13.29 -11.95 -11.86
CA THR A 117 12.71 -10.89 -11.03
C THR A 117 13.46 -9.56 -11.12
N SER A 118 14.48 -9.46 -11.96
CA SER A 118 15.30 -8.23 -12.12
C SER A 118 14.50 -7.02 -12.60
N ALA A 119 13.34 -7.27 -13.22
CA ALA A 119 12.38 -6.26 -13.62
C ALA A 119 11.48 -5.74 -12.49
N ILE A 120 11.52 -6.34 -11.30
CA ILE A 120 10.73 -5.88 -10.16
C ILE A 120 11.54 -4.85 -9.37
N GLU A 121 10.92 -3.72 -9.02
CA GLU A 121 11.55 -2.64 -8.25
C GLU A 121 12.26 -3.16 -6.99
N PRO A 122 13.59 -3.02 -6.91
CA PRO A 122 14.38 -3.65 -5.84
C PRO A 122 14.00 -3.18 -4.44
N ASN A 123 13.72 -1.88 -4.28
CA ASN A 123 13.34 -1.30 -2.99
C ASN A 123 12.00 -1.86 -2.49
N LEU A 124 11.07 -2.16 -3.39
CA LEU A 124 9.78 -2.73 -3.05
C LEU A 124 9.90 -4.24 -2.77
N LEU A 125 10.67 -4.95 -3.61
CA LEU A 125 10.90 -6.39 -3.44
C LEU A 125 11.64 -6.70 -2.13
N ALA A 126 12.59 -5.83 -1.73
CA ALA A 126 13.38 -5.97 -0.51
C ALA A 126 12.48 -6.02 0.75
N TYR A 127 11.36 -5.28 0.79
CA TYR A 127 10.45 -5.32 1.95
C TYR A 127 9.91 -6.73 2.18
N TYR A 128 9.53 -7.44 1.12
CA TYR A 128 8.93 -8.78 1.17
C TYR A 128 9.95 -9.92 1.10
N THR A 129 11.24 -9.56 1.00
CA THR A 129 12.35 -10.51 1.10
C THR A 129 12.76 -10.64 2.57
N VAL A 130 12.42 -11.76 3.19
CA VAL A 130 12.70 -12.07 4.59
C VAL A 130 13.39 -13.42 4.66
N ASP A 131 14.43 -13.53 5.48
CA ASP A 131 15.26 -14.73 5.62
C ASP A 131 15.82 -15.24 4.27
N GLY A 132 16.17 -14.28 3.37
CA GLY A 132 16.74 -14.56 2.05
C GLY A 132 15.75 -15.13 1.03
N LYS A 133 14.43 -15.08 1.31
CA LYS A 133 13.38 -15.55 0.41
C LYS A 133 12.38 -14.44 0.11
N ILE A 134 11.95 -14.34 -1.13
CA ILE A 134 10.81 -13.54 -1.53
C ILE A 134 9.55 -14.29 -1.07
N ASN A 135 8.90 -13.80 -0.01
CA ASN A 135 7.76 -14.49 0.58
C ASN A 135 6.44 -14.18 -0.11
N SER A 136 6.29 -12.97 -0.65
CA SER A 136 5.13 -12.53 -1.43
C SER A 136 5.57 -11.61 -2.56
N MET A 137 4.69 -11.41 -3.55
CA MET A 137 4.98 -10.53 -4.67
C MET A 137 4.36 -9.15 -4.43
N PRO A 138 5.16 -8.05 -4.36
CA PRO A 138 4.61 -6.71 -4.29
C PRO A 138 3.60 -6.49 -5.42
N PHE A 139 2.54 -5.72 -5.16
CA PHE A 139 1.49 -5.49 -6.16
C PHE A 139 1.08 -4.02 -6.23
N ASN A 140 0.44 -3.49 -5.20
CA ASN A 140 0.00 -2.11 -5.12
C ASN A 140 0.80 -1.34 -4.07
N CYS A 141 2.06 -1.11 -4.37
CA CYS A 141 2.96 -0.41 -3.47
C CYS A 141 2.81 1.11 -3.59
N SER A 142 2.96 1.81 -2.47
CA SER A 142 2.81 3.26 -2.37
C SER A 142 3.79 3.84 -1.35
N THR A 143 4.01 5.16 -1.44
CA THR A 143 4.68 5.95 -0.40
C THR A 143 3.82 7.20 -0.10
N PRO A 144 4.03 7.89 1.03
CA PRO A 144 3.35 9.14 1.29
C PRO A 144 3.92 10.26 0.43
N LEU A 145 3.05 11.20 0.03
CA LEU A 145 3.41 12.45 -0.66
C LEU A 145 2.77 13.64 0.04
N MET A 146 3.33 14.80 -0.21
CA MET A 146 2.67 16.08 -0.03
C MET A 146 1.94 16.47 -1.31
N TYR A 147 0.66 16.73 -1.20
CA TYR A 147 -0.19 17.30 -2.24
C TYR A 147 -0.43 18.77 -1.92
N TYR A 148 -0.33 19.66 -2.90
CA TYR A 148 -0.59 21.06 -2.69
C TYR A 148 -1.38 21.68 -3.85
N ASN A 149 -2.18 22.70 -3.51
CA ASN A 149 -2.89 23.52 -4.46
C ASN A 149 -1.90 24.57 -5.04
N LYS A 150 -1.34 24.26 -6.20
CA LYS A 150 -0.34 25.11 -6.86
C LYS A 150 -0.90 26.50 -7.17
N THR A 151 -2.15 26.59 -7.58
CA THR A 151 -2.83 27.88 -7.81
C THR A 151 -2.81 28.74 -6.55
N ALA A 152 -3.09 28.13 -5.37
CA ALA A 152 -3.04 28.86 -4.10
C ALA A 152 -1.61 29.30 -3.73
N PHE A 153 -0.59 28.51 -4.06
CA PHE A 153 0.82 28.88 -3.86
C PHE A 153 1.20 30.06 -4.73
N ASP A 154 0.82 30.02 -6.02
CA ASP A 154 1.07 31.12 -6.98
C ASP A 154 0.36 32.41 -6.54
N GLU A 155 -0.92 32.33 -6.09
CA GLU A 155 -1.69 33.46 -5.54
C GLU A 155 -1.03 34.07 -4.30
N ALA A 156 -0.41 33.24 -3.44
CA ALA A 156 0.28 33.67 -2.23
C ALA A 156 1.73 34.10 -2.47
N GLY A 157 2.24 34.00 -3.71
CA GLY A 157 3.61 34.30 -4.08
C GLY A 157 4.63 33.34 -3.48
N ILE A 158 4.24 32.07 -3.22
CA ILE A 158 5.11 31.04 -2.66
C ILE A 158 5.72 30.25 -3.84
N THR A 159 7.03 30.40 -4.01
CA THR A 159 7.79 29.76 -5.10
C THR A 159 8.61 28.55 -4.64
N GLU A 160 8.90 28.46 -3.36
CA GLU A 160 9.66 27.36 -2.77
C GLU A 160 8.72 26.39 -2.05
N ILE A 161 8.85 25.12 -2.38
CA ILE A 161 8.05 24.06 -1.75
C ILE A 161 8.75 23.66 -0.43
N PRO A 162 8.05 23.69 0.72
CA PRO A 162 8.66 23.34 1.99
C PRO A 162 9.00 21.84 2.04
N THR A 163 10.16 21.53 2.58
CA THR A 163 10.65 20.13 2.73
C THR A 163 10.47 19.59 4.14
N THR A 164 10.03 20.41 5.10
CA THR A 164 9.77 20.03 6.49
C THR A 164 8.36 20.42 6.90
N VAL A 165 7.86 19.75 7.95
CA VAL A 165 6.53 20.11 8.50
C VAL A 165 6.56 21.53 9.13
N ASP A 166 7.64 21.91 9.78
CA ASP A 166 7.78 23.29 10.29
C ASP A 166 7.72 24.31 9.13
N GLY A 167 8.37 24.05 8.01
CA GLY A 167 8.27 24.87 6.80
C GLY A 167 6.84 24.94 6.22
N ILE A 168 6.07 23.85 6.29
CA ILE A 168 4.64 23.89 5.93
C ILE A 168 3.87 24.81 6.87
N LEU A 169 4.10 24.74 8.17
CA LEU A 169 3.42 25.57 9.16
C LEU A 169 3.77 27.06 9.00
N GLU A 170 5.01 27.40 8.63
CA GLU A 170 5.44 28.78 8.35
C GLU A 170 4.67 29.43 7.20
N ILE A 171 4.30 28.66 6.17
CA ILE A 171 3.57 29.18 5.01
C ILE A 171 2.05 29.01 5.13
N ALA A 172 1.58 28.17 6.06
CA ALA A 172 0.16 27.83 6.19
C ALA A 172 -0.74 29.06 6.43
N ASP A 173 -0.28 30.04 7.20
CA ASP A 173 -1.03 31.29 7.42
C ASP A 173 -1.22 32.09 6.12
N LYS A 174 -0.20 32.11 5.22
CA LYS A 174 -0.28 32.81 3.93
C LYS A 174 -1.25 32.13 2.97
N LEU A 175 -1.39 30.80 3.09
CA LEU A 175 -2.31 29.99 2.28
C LEU A 175 -3.74 29.97 2.83
N THR A 176 -3.92 30.41 4.09
CA THR A 176 -5.24 30.43 4.75
C THR A 176 -6.07 31.61 4.23
N VAL A 177 -7.29 31.32 3.79
CA VAL A 177 -8.26 32.32 3.32
C VAL A 177 -9.42 32.38 4.30
N LYS A 178 -9.82 33.60 4.69
CA LYS A 178 -10.94 33.83 5.58
C LYS A 178 -12.12 34.46 4.85
N ASN A 179 -13.32 34.11 5.28
CA ASN A 179 -14.55 34.75 4.89
C ASN A 179 -14.66 36.16 5.55
N PRO A 180 -15.57 37.04 5.06
CA PRO A 180 -15.80 38.34 5.67
C PRO A 180 -16.22 38.32 7.14
N ASP A 181 -16.82 37.22 7.59
CA ASP A 181 -17.23 37.00 8.99
C ASP A 181 -16.10 36.46 9.90
N GLY A 182 -14.90 36.25 9.31
CA GLY A 182 -13.72 35.75 10.02
C GLY A 182 -13.61 34.23 10.09
N SER A 183 -14.62 33.47 9.63
CA SER A 183 -14.51 32.01 9.49
C SER A 183 -13.50 31.64 8.41
N ILE A 184 -12.91 30.46 8.51
CA ILE A 184 -11.93 30.00 7.54
C ILE A 184 -12.67 29.42 6.32
N LYS A 185 -12.34 29.94 5.14
CA LYS A 185 -12.79 29.44 3.84
C LYS A 185 -11.86 28.37 3.31
N ARG A 186 -10.54 28.55 3.46
CA ARG A 186 -9.51 27.59 3.07
C ARG A 186 -8.44 27.54 4.14
N TYR A 187 -8.16 26.37 4.66
CA TYR A 187 -7.02 26.16 5.55
C TYR A 187 -5.72 26.10 4.75
N GLY A 188 -4.62 26.55 5.35
CA GLY A 188 -3.31 26.40 4.73
C GLY A 188 -2.86 24.95 4.68
N PHE A 189 -3.19 24.18 5.72
CA PHE A 189 -2.84 22.76 5.83
C PHE A 189 -3.98 21.97 6.45
N ILE A 190 -4.26 20.79 5.90
CA ILE A 190 -5.13 19.79 6.52
C ILE A 190 -4.31 18.54 6.82
N PHE A 191 -4.42 18.06 8.05
CA PHE A 191 -3.67 16.93 8.55
C PHE A 191 -4.60 15.90 9.19
N SER A 192 -4.49 14.63 8.76
CA SER A 192 -5.25 13.53 9.36
C SER A 192 -4.36 12.68 10.28
N ASN A 193 -4.94 12.27 11.43
CA ASN A 193 -4.32 11.27 12.30
C ASN A 193 -4.31 9.91 11.58
N TYR A 194 -3.14 9.54 11.06
CA TYR A 194 -2.92 8.30 10.35
C TYR A 194 -1.58 7.67 10.78
N GLY A 195 -1.64 6.55 11.48
CA GLY A 195 -0.49 5.91 12.11
C GLY A 195 0.64 5.54 11.14
N TRP A 196 0.30 5.29 9.87
CA TRP A 196 1.29 5.06 8.83
C TRP A 196 2.29 6.22 8.66
N PHE A 197 1.86 7.48 8.87
CA PHE A 197 2.78 8.62 8.79
C PHE A 197 3.85 8.58 9.90
N PHE A 198 3.52 8.08 11.08
CA PHE A 198 4.49 7.90 12.16
C PHE A 198 5.64 6.97 11.72
N GLU A 199 5.32 5.85 11.11
CA GLU A 199 6.30 4.89 10.60
C GLU A 199 7.18 5.52 9.52
N GLN A 200 6.57 6.27 8.60
CA GLN A 200 7.26 6.97 7.54
C GLN A 200 8.21 8.03 8.09
N TRP A 201 7.81 8.79 9.11
CA TRP A 201 8.69 9.77 9.75
C TRP A 201 9.82 9.12 10.53
N VAL A 202 9.60 8.01 11.22
CA VAL A 202 10.71 7.25 11.86
C VAL A 202 11.74 6.84 10.80
N GLY A 203 11.27 6.35 9.64
CA GLY A 203 12.13 6.00 8.50
C GLY A 203 12.86 7.23 7.92
N LYS A 204 12.16 8.36 7.72
CA LYS A 204 12.76 9.61 7.22
C LYS A 204 13.78 10.22 8.17
N MET A 205 13.68 9.96 9.47
CA MET A 205 14.70 10.30 10.46
C MET A 205 15.93 9.38 10.40
N GLY A 206 15.89 8.30 9.60
CA GLY A 206 16.93 7.28 9.57
C GLY A 206 17.04 6.48 10.88
N ARG A 207 15.92 6.35 11.62
CA ARG A 207 15.88 5.70 12.94
C ARG A 207 15.14 4.35 12.86
N GLU A 208 15.48 3.44 13.76
CA GLU A 208 14.79 2.15 13.87
C GLU A 208 13.44 2.32 14.57
N TYR A 209 12.43 1.66 14.03
CA TYR A 209 11.10 1.54 14.64
C TYR A 209 11.09 0.48 15.74
N VAL A 210 11.68 -0.70 15.46
CA VAL A 210 11.89 -1.82 16.38
C VAL A 210 13.35 -2.26 16.37
N ASN A 211 13.79 -2.98 17.39
CA ASN A 211 15.17 -3.52 17.48
C ASN A 211 15.42 -4.63 16.43
N ASN A 212 16.62 -5.22 16.49
CA ASN A 212 17.06 -6.30 15.60
C ASN A 212 17.02 -5.90 14.12
N GLY A 213 17.55 -4.69 13.80
CA GLY A 213 17.57 -4.18 12.43
C GLY A 213 16.15 -4.03 11.88
N ASN A 214 15.26 -3.39 12.62
CA ASN A 214 13.84 -3.27 12.28
C ASN A 214 13.11 -4.62 12.14
N GLY A 215 13.47 -5.61 13.00
CA GLY A 215 12.87 -6.95 12.98
C GLY A 215 13.32 -7.83 11.80
N ARG A 216 14.39 -7.45 11.09
CA ARG A 216 14.84 -8.13 9.87
C ARG A 216 15.99 -9.13 10.12
N THR A 217 16.79 -8.93 11.17
CA THR A 217 17.88 -9.85 11.55
C THR A 217 17.43 -10.92 12.54
N SER A 218 16.36 -10.64 13.26
CA SER A 218 15.61 -11.53 14.15
C SER A 218 14.27 -10.89 14.44
N TYR A 219 13.28 -11.62 14.99
CA TYR A 219 12.01 -11.01 15.40
C TYR A 219 12.21 -9.91 16.44
N ALA A 220 11.37 -8.88 16.34
CA ALA A 220 11.41 -7.74 17.24
C ALA A 220 11.01 -8.14 18.67
N THR A 221 11.72 -7.58 19.66
CA THR A 221 11.41 -7.78 21.09
C THR A 221 11.04 -6.49 21.80
N LYS A 222 11.28 -5.33 21.17
CA LYS A 222 10.88 -4.02 21.67
C LYS A 222 10.86 -2.97 20.56
N VAL A 223 10.12 -1.92 20.81
CA VAL A 223 10.16 -0.71 19.97
C VAL A 223 11.39 0.15 20.30
N MET A 224 11.93 0.85 19.30
CA MET A 224 13.12 1.69 19.43
C MET A 224 12.80 3.19 19.39
N PHE A 225 11.68 3.59 18.82
CA PHE A 225 11.30 4.98 18.60
C PHE A 225 11.20 5.83 19.90
N GLY A 226 11.03 5.19 21.06
CA GLY A 226 11.09 5.88 22.35
C GLY A 226 12.53 6.18 22.78
N GLU A 227 13.45 5.21 22.64
CA GLU A 227 14.84 5.32 23.06
C GLU A 227 15.67 6.22 22.12
N ASN A 228 15.37 6.19 20.82
CA ASN A 228 16.10 7.00 19.82
C ASN A 228 15.51 8.39 19.59
N GLY A 229 14.46 8.76 20.34
CA GLY A 229 13.85 10.09 20.32
C GLY A 229 12.85 10.34 19.20
N ALA A 230 12.66 9.41 18.26
CA ALA A 230 11.76 9.63 17.11
C ALA A 230 10.32 9.93 17.55
N ALA A 231 9.79 9.17 18.49
CA ALA A 231 8.42 9.38 18.97
C ALA A 231 8.22 10.76 19.60
N LEU A 232 9.19 11.25 20.38
CA LEU A 232 9.10 12.57 21.01
C LEU A 232 9.11 13.69 19.96
N ASP A 233 9.99 13.61 18.98
CA ASP A 233 10.06 14.60 17.90
C ASP A 233 8.75 14.62 17.09
N ILE A 234 8.20 13.45 16.75
CA ILE A 234 6.94 13.33 16.02
C ILE A 234 5.75 13.85 16.86
N PHE A 235 5.62 13.48 18.13
CA PHE A 235 4.52 13.99 18.97
C PHE A 235 4.59 15.49 19.20
N ASN A 236 5.79 16.06 19.35
CA ASN A 236 5.97 17.51 19.40
C ASN A 236 5.52 18.18 18.09
N MET A 237 5.86 17.60 16.96
CA MET A 237 5.43 18.07 15.65
C MET A 237 3.90 17.99 15.51
N TRP A 238 3.26 16.87 15.87
CA TRP A 238 1.81 16.75 15.81
C TRP A 238 1.08 17.72 16.72
N LYS A 239 1.63 17.97 17.92
CA LYS A 239 1.12 19.00 18.81
C LYS A 239 1.15 20.38 18.14
N LYS A 240 2.29 20.76 17.53
CA LYS A 240 2.40 22.04 16.79
C LYS A 240 1.35 22.14 15.67
N ILE A 241 1.14 21.06 14.92
CA ILE A 241 0.14 21.00 13.83
C ILE A 241 -1.27 21.24 14.40
N SER A 242 -1.65 20.54 15.47
CA SER A 242 -3.00 20.65 16.06
C SER A 242 -3.26 22.00 16.75
N GLU A 243 -2.22 22.68 17.24
CA GLU A 243 -2.32 24.01 17.87
C GLU A 243 -2.33 25.16 16.84
N SER A 244 -1.96 24.90 15.59
CA SER A 244 -1.92 25.90 14.52
C SER A 244 -3.33 26.27 14.05
N LYS A 245 -3.67 27.57 14.04
CA LYS A 245 -4.97 28.07 13.54
C LYS A 245 -5.11 27.97 12.02
N ALA A 246 -4.01 27.84 11.30
CA ALA A 246 -3.98 27.69 9.85
C ALA A 246 -4.11 26.20 9.41
N THR A 247 -4.16 25.30 10.38
CA THR A 247 -4.29 23.86 10.15
C THR A 247 -5.65 23.35 10.60
N TYR A 248 -6.25 22.49 9.79
CA TYR A 248 -7.40 21.70 10.20
C TYR A 248 -6.93 20.28 10.52
N TYR A 249 -7.02 19.92 11.80
CA TYR A 249 -6.72 18.55 12.26
C TYR A 249 -7.94 17.66 12.06
N VAL A 250 -7.74 16.52 11.41
CA VAL A 250 -8.78 15.50 11.22
C VAL A 250 -8.45 14.30 12.08
N GLU A 251 -9.41 13.90 12.89
CA GLU A 251 -9.31 12.80 13.83
C GLU A 251 -9.00 11.46 13.12
N ARG A 252 -8.69 10.44 13.90
CA ARG A 252 -8.45 9.08 13.46
C ARG A 252 -9.53 8.58 12.48
N GLY A 253 -9.09 7.89 11.42
CA GLY A 253 -9.99 7.38 10.36
C GLY A 253 -10.44 8.44 9.35
N GLY A 254 -10.04 9.70 9.51
CA GLY A 254 -10.48 10.83 8.69
C GLY A 254 -9.70 11.08 7.40
N THR A 255 -8.84 10.17 6.94
CA THR A 255 -8.04 10.35 5.72
C THR A 255 -8.88 10.67 4.48
N SER A 256 -10.05 10.03 4.35
CA SER A 256 -11.00 10.32 3.26
C SER A 256 -11.62 11.72 3.37
N ALA A 257 -11.89 12.21 4.58
CA ALA A 257 -12.39 13.56 4.82
C ALA A 257 -11.32 14.60 4.49
N ALA A 258 -10.06 14.39 4.89
CA ALA A 258 -8.94 15.26 4.52
C ALA A 258 -8.75 15.36 3.01
N ARG A 259 -8.82 14.24 2.30
CA ARG A 259 -8.78 14.21 0.84
C ARG A 259 -9.96 14.98 0.22
N ALA A 260 -11.17 14.76 0.72
CA ALA A 260 -12.36 15.45 0.21
C ALA A 260 -12.26 16.98 0.38
N ALA A 261 -11.77 17.45 1.54
CA ALA A 261 -11.55 18.87 1.79
C ALA A 261 -10.49 19.47 0.86
N PHE A 262 -9.37 18.76 0.62
CA PHE A 262 -8.37 19.21 -0.35
C PHE A 262 -8.96 19.31 -1.77
N VAL A 263 -9.66 18.28 -2.22
CA VAL A 263 -10.29 18.23 -3.56
C VAL A 263 -11.33 19.37 -3.73
N ALA A 264 -12.07 19.71 -2.67
CA ALA A 264 -13.01 20.83 -2.66
C ALA A 264 -12.32 22.21 -2.67
N GLY A 265 -11.01 22.27 -2.42
CA GLY A 265 -10.26 23.53 -2.27
C GLY A 265 -10.37 24.14 -0.88
N ASP A 266 -10.87 23.41 0.12
CA ASP A 266 -10.99 23.85 1.52
C ASP A 266 -9.66 23.78 2.28
N ALA A 267 -8.63 23.17 1.67
CA ALA A 267 -7.26 23.13 2.16
C ALA A 267 -6.26 23.32 1.03
N ALA A 268 -5.14 24.00 1.29
CA ALA A 268 -4.09 24.24 0.31
C ALA A 268 -3.03 23.13 0.27
N ILE A 269 -2.81 22.44 1.37
CA ILE A 269 -1.82 21.34 1.49
C ILE A 269 -2.49 20.18 2.22
N PHE A 270 -2.22 18.95 1.79
CA PHE A 270 -2.50 17.75 2.58
C PHE A 270 -1.45 16.65 2.33
N LEU A 271 -1.29 15.75 3.29
CA LEU A 271 -0.42 14.59 3.19
C LEU A 271 -1.27 13.35 2.92
N ALA A 272 -0.87 12.55 1.95
CA ALA A 272 -1.57 11.32 1.62
C ALA A 272 -0.69 10.32 0.86
N SER A 273 -1.16 9.09 0.73
CA SER A 273 -0.54 8.06 -0.10
C SER A 273 -0.56 8.43 -1.58
N THR A 274 0.45 8.00 -2.35
CA THR A 274 0.47 8.01 -3.81
C THR A 274 -0.78 7.33 -4.40
N ALA A 275 -1.35 6.34 -3.71
CA ALA A 275 -2.61 5.67 -4.07
C ALA A 275 -3.82 6.61 -4.25
N ASN A 276 -3.73 7.86 -3.77
CA ASN A 276 -4.77 8.86 -3.95
C ASN A 276 -4.60 9.70 -5.23
N LEU A 277 -3.45 9.62 -5.89
CA LEU A 277 -3.04 10.59 -6.90
C LEU A 277 -4.00 10.66 -8.08
N ALA A 278 -4.31 9.54 -8.73
CA ALA A 278 -5.25 9.52 -9.84
C ALA A 278 -6.63 10.08 -9.44
N GLY A 279 -7.13 9.66 -8.28
CA GLY A 279 -8.41 10.12 -7.75
C GLY A 279 -8.43 11.61 -7.40
N VAL A 280 -7.34 12.14 -6.84
CA VAL A 280 -7.20 13.57 -6.54
C VAL A 280 -7.21 14.38 -7.82
N LEU A 281 -6.38 14.02 -8.81
CA LEU A 281 -6.32 14.73 -10.10
C LEU A 281 -7.67 14.71 -10.84
N ALA A 282 -8.34 13.55 -10.87
CA ALA A 282 -9.63 13.40 -11.53
C ALA A 282 -10.73 14.24 -10.85
N ASN A 283 -10.76 14.28 -9.52
CA ASN A 283 -11.82 14.98 -8.79
C ASN A 283 -11.57 16.49 -8.65
N VAL A 284 -10.31 16.93 -8.59
CA VAL A 284 -9.98 18.38 -8.69
C VAL A 284 -10.31 18.91 -10.08
N GLY A 285 -10.05 18.14 -11.12
CA GLY A 285 -10.33 18.51 -12.50
C GLY A 285 -9.65 19.83 -12.87
N THR A 286 -10.45 20.85 -13.20
CA THR A 286 -9.99 22.20 -13.58
C THR A 286 -10.17 23.25 -12.49
N ASN A 287 -10.56 22.86 -11.27
CA ASN A 287 -10.82 23.81 -10.18
C ASN A 287 -9.55 24.54 -9.75
N PHE A 288 -8.43 23.85 -9.71
CA PHE A 288 -7.09 24.38 -9.45
C PHE A 288 -6.01 23.42 -9.96
N GLU A 289 -4.78 23.89 -10.08
CA GLU A 289 -3.64 23.06 -10.43
C GLU A 289 -3.11 22.33 -9.21
N VAL A 290 -3.00 20.99 -9.29
CA VAL A 290 -2.44 20.15 -8.23
C VAL A 290 -0.95 19.99 -8.44
N GLY A 291 -0.16 20.29 -7.41
CA GLY A 291 1.24 19.92 -7.31
C GLY A 291 1.46 18.77 -6.35
N THR A 292 2.57 18.07 -6.54
CA THR A 292 3.07 17.03 -5.63
C THR A 292 4.50 17.31 -5.23
N ALA A 293 4.86 16.96 -4.00
CA ALA A 293 6.22 17.04 -3.50
C ALA A 293 6.51 15.85 -2.57
N TYR A 294 7.78 15.65 -2.25
CA TYR A 294 8.19 14.61 -1.32
C TYR A 294 7.50 14.78 0.03
N PHE A 295 7.25 13.67 0.68
CA PHE A 295 6.75 13.67 2.07
C PHE A 295 7.71 14.45 2.96
N PRO A 296 7.22 15.44 3.76
CA PRO A 296 8.08 16.34 4.49
C PRO A 296 8.86 15.63 5.61
N TYR A 297 10.04 16.14 5.93
CA TYR A 297 10.82 15.72 7.08
C TYR A 297 10.26 16.30 8.38
N VAL A 298 10.54 15.65 9.50
CA VAL A 298 10.29 16.22 10.85
C VAL A 298 11.33 17.30 11.15
N ASN A 299 12.62 16.98 10.97
CA ASN A 299 13.72 17.88 11.17
C ASN A 299 14.48 18.13 9.86
N ALA A 300 15.07 19.32 9.70
CA ALA A 300 15.79 19.70 8.49
C ALA A 300 17.05 18.84 8.24
N ASP A 301 17.63 18.27 9.29
CA ASP A 301 18.83 17.45 9.22
C ASP A 301 18.55 15.94 9.03
N ASP A 302 17.27 15.54 9.00
CA ASP A 302 16.88 14.15 8.77
C ASP A 302 17.28 13.71 7.36
N LYS A 303 17.83 12.49 7.22
CA LYS A 303 18.38 11.97 5.95
C LYS A 303 17.94 10.55 5.64
N GLY A 304 16.89 10.08 6.28
CA GLY A 304 16.31 8.79 5.96
C GLY A 304 15.42 8.83 4.74
N GLY A 305 14.76 7.71 4.46
CA GLY A 305 13.86 7.54 3.33
C GLY A 305 12.46 7.13 3.75
N VAL A 306 11.56 7.08 2.77
CA VAL A 306 10.24 6.48 2.94
C VAL A 306 10.32 4.98 2.72
N SER A 307 9.54 4.21 3.48
CA SER A 307 9.37 2.79 3.25
C SER A 307 8.11 2.51 2.41
N THR A 308 8.02 1.31 1.83
CA THR A 308 6.82 0.92 1.12
C THR A 308 5.62 0.84 2.05
N GLY A 309 4.48 1.29 1.53
CA GLY A 309 3.16 0.97 2.02
C GLY A 309 2.37 0.23 0.94
N GLY A 310 1.10 -0.02 1.20
CA GLY A 310 0.23 -0.71 0.25
C GLY A 310 0.28 -2.21 0.42
N GLY A 311 0.14 -2.98 -0.67
CA GLY A 311 -0.12 -4.41 -0.56
C GLY A 311 0.68 -5.30 -1.50
N THR A 312 0.61 -6.57 -1.18
CA THR A 312 1.34 -7.66 -1.80
C THR A 312 0.44 -8.88 -1.98
N LEU A 313 0.78 -9.76 -2.91
CA LEU A 313 0.07 -10.99 -3.20
C LEU A 313 0.79 -12.18 -2.53
N TRP A 314 0.08 -12.84 -1.62
CA TRP A 314 0.55 -14.01 -0.90
C TRP A 314 -0.03 -15.27 -1.50
N MET A 315 0.81 -16.26 -1.78
CA MET A 315 0.36 -17.60 -2.15
C MET A 315 0.03 -18.40 -0.90
N ILE A 316 -1.18 -18.94 -0.83
CA ILE A 316 -1.62 -19.77 0.29
C ILE A 316 -1.28 -21.24 -0.01
N LYS A 317 -0.75 -21.90 1.01
CA LYS A 317 -0.38 -23.32 0.92
C LYS A 317 -1.63 -24.18 0.79
N SER A 318 -1.86 -24.71 -0.41
CA SER A 318 -3.01 -25.57 -0.69
C SER A 318 -2.69 -27.06 -0.53
N GLY A 319 -1.41 -27.44 -0.62
CA GLY A 319 -0.96 -28.82 -0.73
C GLY A 319 -1.25 -29.43 -2.12
N ASN A 320 -1.66 -28.61 -3.09
CA ASN A 320 -1.89 -29.00 -4.47
C ASN A 320 -0.97 -28.17 -5.39
N GLU A 321 0.11 -28.79 -5.84
CA GLU A 321 1.14 -28.12 -6.65
C GLU A 321 0.59 -27.50 -7.94
N ALA A 322 -0.37 -28.14 -8.59
CA ALA A 322 -0.96 -27.60 -9.81
C ALA A 322 -1.77 -26.31 -9.53
N LYS A 323 -2.43 -26.26 -8.38
CA LYS A 323 -3.21 -25.10 -7.96
C LYS A 323 -2.30 -23.94 -7.54
N GLU A 324 -1.22 -24.25 -6.82
CA GLU A 324 -0.19 -23.27 -6.43
C GLU A 324 0.54 -22.72 -7.66
N ALA A 325 0.88 -23.56 -8.65
CA ALA A 325 1.43 -23.13 -9.92
C ALA A 325 0.47 -22.22 -10.69
N ALA A 326 -0.82 -22.54 -10.71
CA ALA A 326 -1.85 -21.69 -11.33
C ALA A 326 -1.98 -20.32 -10.62
N ALA A 327 -1.87 -20.30 -9.30
CA ALA A 327 -1.84 -19.05 -8.52
C ALA A 327 -0.61 -18.19 -8.88
N PHE A 328 0.55 -18.81 -9.04
CA PHE A 328 1.77 -18.11 -9.43
C PHE A 328 1.68 -17.54 -10.86
N GLU A 329 1.07 -18.26 -11.82
CA GLU A 329 0.81 -17.74 -13.18
C GLU A 329 -0.02 -16.44 -13.14
N PHE A 330 -1.07 -16.40 -12.30
CA PHE A 330 -1.85 -15.18 -12.12
C PHE A 330 -1.03 -14.05 -11.47
N ILE A 331 -0.20 -14.36 -10.48
CA ILE A 331 0.69 -13.36 -9.88
C ILE A 331 1.65 -12.76 -10.92
N LYS A 332 2.29 -13.59 -11.77
CA LYS A 332 3.14 -13.10 -12.87
C LYS A 332 2.37 -12.18 -13.82
N PHE A 333 1.12 -12.53 -14.11
CA PHE A 333 0.27 -11.69 -14.95
C PHE A 333 -0.05 -10.33 -14.30
N CYS A 334 -0.34 -10.31 -13.00
CA CYS A 334 -0.61 -9.06 -12.26
C CYS A 334 0.58 -8.09 -12.31
N VAL A 335 1.81 -8.61 -12.33
CA VAL A 335 3.04 -7.80 -12.26
C VAL A 335 3.74 -7.62 -13.61
N ASN A 336 3.10 -8.00 -14.71
CA ASN A 336 3.67 -7.74 -16.02
C ASN A 336 3.67 -6.22 -16.35
N PRO A 337 4.52 -5.75 -17.27
CA PRO A 337 4.67 -4.32 -17.56
C PRO A 337 3.37 -3.61 -17.92
N GLU A 338 2.54 -4.20 -18.77
CA GLU A 338 1.30 -3.59 -19.26
C GLU A 338 0.26 -3.45 -18.15
N ASN A 339 0.10 -4.47 -17.32
CA ASN A 339 -0.85 -4.42 -16.20
C ASN A 339 -0.37 -3.45 -15.12
N GLN A 340 0.93 -3.36 -14.88
CA GLN A 340 1.49 -2.41 -13.93
C GLN A 340 1.41 -0.96 -14.44
N ALA A 341 1.56 -0.72 -15.74
CA ALA A 341 1.33 0.60 -16.33
C ALA A 341 -0.14 1.03 -16.22
N LYS A 342 -1.09 0.13 -16.52
CA LYS A 342 -2.53 0.38 -16.34
C LYS A 342 -2.86 0.64 -14.86
N TRP A 343 -2.31 -0.19 -13.96
CA TRP A 343 -2.49 -0.05 -12.52
C TRP A 343 -2.05 1.33 -12.03
N ASN A 344 -0.84 1.75 -12.40
CA ASN A 344 -0.30 3.07 -12.07
C ASN A 344 -1.23 4.19 -12.57
N ALA A 345 -1.56 4.19 -13.86
CA ALA A 345 -2.36 5.24 -14.48
C ALA A 345 -3.77 5.38 -13.88
N MET A 346 -4.39 4.25 -13.50
CA MET A 346 -5.75 4.25 -12.94
C MET A 346 -5.79 4.62 -11.46
N THR A 347 -4.72 4.37 -10.71
CA THR A 347 -4.75 4.43 -9.24
C THR A 347 -3.79 5.44 -8.64
N GLY A 348 -2.57 5.54 -9.14
CA GLY A 348 -1.47 6.31 -8.57
C GLY A 348 -0.46 5.49 -7.76
N TYR A 349 -0.73 4.20 -7.53
CA TYR A 349 0.28 3.28 -7.00
C TYR A 349 1.48 3.18 -7.94
N PHE A 350 2.65 2.81 -7.42
CA PHE A 350 3.82 2.58 -8.26
C PHE A 350 3.60 1.46 -9.26
N PRO A 351 4.17 1.57 -10.46
CA PRO A 351 4.37 0.40 -11.29
C PRO A 351 5.54 -0.40 -10.70
N ILE A 352 5.28 -1.54 -10.10
CA ILE A 352 6.33 -2.35 -9.47
C ILE A 352 7.26 -3.03 -10.46
N ASN A 353 6.89 -3.09 -11.74
CA ASN A 353 7.73 -3.57 -12.83
C ASN A 353 8.37 -2.38 -13.54
N VAL A 354 9.70 -2.30 -13.53
CA VAL A 354 10.44 -1.17 -14.08
C VAL A 354 10.18 -0.97 -15.59
N HIS A 355 9.94 -2.06 -16.34
CA HIS A 355 9.61 -1.99 -17.76
C HIS A 355 8.20 -1.42 -18.04
N ALA A 356 7.36 -1.28 -17.02
CA ALA A 356 6.09 -0.57 -17.17
C ALA A 356 6.30 0.88 -17.64
N GLN A 357 7.42 1.49 -17.27
CA GLN A 357 7.80 2.86 -17.66
C GLN A 357 8.11 2.99 -19.16
N GLU A 358 8.37 1.87 -19.83
CA GLU A 358 8.66 1.81 -21.27
C GLU A 358 7.36 1.74 -22.12
N THR A 359 6.22 1.41 -21.50
CA THR A 359 4.94 1.26 -22.20
C THR A 359 4.36 2.59 -22.66
N ASP A 360 3.55 2.56 -23.73
CA ASP A 360 2.86 3.76 -24.21
C ASP A 360 1.84 4.27 -23.19
N THR A 361 1.19 3.36 -22.43
CA THR A 361 0.25 3.69 -21.36
C THR A 361 0.90 4.56 -20.29
N PHE A 362 2.07 4.15 -19.78
CA PHE A 362 2.78 4.91 -18.75
C PHE A 362 3.28 6.26 -19.29
N LYS A 363 3.92 6.28 -20.47
CA LYS A 363 4.42 7.51 -21.09
C LYS A 363 3.32 8.56 -21.30
N ALA A 364 2.18 8.13 -21.83
CA ALA A 364 1.01 9.02 -22.02
C ALA A 364 0.47 9.54 -20.67
N ASN A 365 0.50 8.70 -19.61
CA ASN A 365 0.07 9.13 -18.27
C ASN A 365 1.00 10.19 -17.68
N ILE A 366 2.32 10.00 -17.75
CA ILE A 366 3.32 10.96 -17.23
C ILE A 366 3.30 12.27 -18.03
N GLU A 367 3.13 12.21 -19.36
CA GLU A 367 2.99 13.41 -20.19
C GLU A 367 1.79 14.25 -19.75
N LYS A 368 0.68 13.60 -19.46
CA LYS A 368 -0.57 14.27 -19.03
C LYS A 368 -0.53 14.71 -17.57
N TYR A 369 0.08 13.92 -16.71
CA TYR A 369 0.10 14.07 -15.25
C TYR A 369 1.51 13.89 -14.70
N PRO A 370 2.40 14.90 -14.83
CA PRO A 370 3.79 14.81 -14.35
C PRO A 370 3.91 14.57 -12.84
N GLN A 371 2.84 14.78 -12.08
CA GLN A 371 2.78 14.50 -10.64
C GLN A 371 3.10 13.06 -10.28
N PHE A 372 2.85 12.11 -11.19
CA PHE A 372 3.20 10.69 -10.97
C PHE A 372 4.72 10.47 -10.91
N GLN A 373 5.51 11.32 -11.58
CA GLN A 373 6.97 11.23 -11.53
C GLN A 373 7.52 11.50 -10.13
N THR A 374 6.95 12.48 -9.40
CA THR A 374 7.37 12.81 -8.03
C THR A 374 7.37 11.59 -7.10
N ALA A 375 6.40 10.70 -7.28
CA ALA A 375 6.30 9.48 -6.50
C ALA A 375 7.47 8.51 -6.76
N LEU A 376 7.83 8.33 -8.03
CA LEU A 376 8.96 7.48 -8.44
C LEU A 376 10.29 8.07 -7.99
N ASP A 377 10.48 9.38 -8.19
CA ASP A 377 11.69 10.07 -7.77
C ASP A 377 11.92 9.90 -6.26
N GLN A 378 10.86 10.09 -5.44
CA GLN A 378 10.98 9.88 -3.98
C GLN A 378 11.32 8.43 -3.62
N LEU A 379 10.76 7.45 -4.32
CA LEU A 379 11.09 6.04 -4.09
C LEU A 379 12.57 5.76 -4.38
N HIS A 380 13.08 6.27 -5.50
CA HIS A 380 14.46 6.05 -5.92
C HIS A 380 15.48 6.86 -5.09
N ASP A 381 15.08 8.02 -4.59
CA ASP A 381 15.91 8.84 -3.69
C ASP A 381 15.93 8.28 -2.25
N SER A 382 15.04 7.34 -1.92
CA SER A 382 15.07 6.65 -0.64
C SER A 382 16.15 5.59 -0.63
N ALA A 383 17.08 5.67 0.32
CA ALA A 383 18.18 4.73 0.39
C ALA A 383 17.68 3.28 0.66
N PRO A 384 18.31 2.27 0.03
CA PRO A 384 17.85 0.88 0.13
C PRO A 384 17.84 0.30 1.56
N GLU A 385 18.61 0.87 2.49
CA GLU A 385 18.60 0.47 3.90
C GLU A 385 17.30 0.79 4.63
N TYR A 386 16.49 1.71 4.11
CA TYR A 386 15.19 2.09 4.70
C TYR A 386 14.05 1.21 4.18
N VAL A 387 14.24 -0.10 4.23
CA VAL A 387 13.26 -1.07 3.73
C VAL A 387 11.94 -1.02 4.50
N GLY A 388 11.96 -0.57 5.76
CA GLY A 388 10.82 -0.59 6.67
C GLY A 388 10.88 -1.74 7.68
N SER A 389 10.01 -1.70 8.68
CA SER A 389 10.05 -2.61 9.82
C SER A 389 9.18 -3.83 9.62
N LEU A 390 9.57 -4.92 10.28
CA LEU A 390 8.81 -6.17 10.39
C LEU A 390 8.41 -6.39 11.84
N LEU A 391 7.13 -6.51 12.10
CA LEU A 391 6.58 -6.70 13.44
C LEU A 391 5.28 -7.50 13.34
N SER A 392 5.17 -8.59 14.10
CA SER A 392 4.00 -9.48 14.03
C SER A 392 2.71 -8.83 14.53
N VAL A 393 2.83 -7.89 15.47
CA VAL A 393 1.72 -7.09 16.04
C VAL A 393 1.65 -5.68 15.45
N PHE A 394 2.20 -5.46 14.27
CA PHE A 394 2.28 -4.14 13.66
C PHE A 394 0.91 -3.46 13.48
N PRO A 395 -0.14 -4.15 12.98
CA PRO A 395 -1.46 -3.54 12.88
C PRO A 395 -1.98 -3.00 14.21
N GLU A 396 -1.74 -3.71 15.30
CA GLU A 396 -2.13 -3.32 16.65
C GLU A 396 -1.32 -2.11 17.15
N VAL A 397 0.00 -2.11 16.94
CA VAL A 397 0.88 -1.00 17.31
C VAL A 397 0.53 0.27 16.53
N ARG A 398 0.17 0.17 15.23
CA ARG A 398 -0.31 1.30 14.43
C ARG A 398 -1.58 1.92 15.03
N GLN A 399 -2.49 1.11 15.56
CA GLN A 399 -3.68 1.60 16.25
C GLN A 399 -3.32 2.33 17.56
N TYR A 400 -2.36 1.82 18.33
CA TYR A 400 -1.88 2.51 19.53
C TYR A 400 -1.24 3.86 19.20
N VAL A 401 -0.48 3.95 18.11
CA VAL A 401 0.06 5.23 17.61
C VAL A 401 -1.06 6.21 17.36
N GLU A 402 -2.12 5.82 16.68
CA GLU A 402 -3.25 6.68 16.38
C GLU A 402 -4.00 7.13 17.64
N ASP A 403 -4.27 6.19 18.58
CA ASP A 403 -4.95 6.49 19.83
C ASP A 403 -4.15 7.46 20.72
N VAL A 404 -2.83 7.27 20.80
CA VAL A 404 -1.95 8.15 21.60
C VAL A 404 -1.79 9.51 20.93
N THR A 405 -1.65 9.54 19.60
CA THR A 405 -1.61 10.80 18.82
C THR A 405 -2.87 11.63 19.04
N GLU A 406 -4.04 10.99 19.02
CA GLU A 406 -5.31 11.66 19.26
C GLU A 406 -5.30 12.41 20.61
N LYS A 407 -4.81 11.75 21.66
CA LYS A 407 -4.69 12.36 23.01
C LYS A 407 -3.73 13.55 23.03
N VAL A 408 -2.61 13.48 22.29
CA VAL A 408 -1.66 14.60 22.15
C VAL A 408 -2.31 15.76 21.43
N CYS A 409 -2.97 15.51 20.31
CA CYS A 409 -3.62 16.55 19.50
C CYS A 409 -4.80 17.22 20.23
N GLN A 410 -5.50 16.47 21.09
CA GLN A 410 -6.55 16.99 21.96
C GLN A 410 -6.02 17.71 23.23
N GLY A 411 -4.70 17.69 23.46
CA GLY A 411 -4.07 18.30 24.65
C GLY A 411 -4.34 17.54 25.96
N THR A 412 -4.84 16.30 25.90
CA THR A 412 -5.09 15.46 27.08
C THR A 412 -3.88 14.67 27.53
N LEU A 413 -2.84 14.60 26.68
CA LEU A 413 -1.58 13.93 26.96
C LEU A 413 -0.41 14.81 26.47
N THR A 414 0.65 14.95 27.27
CA THR A 414 1.86 15.65 26.79
C THR A 414 2.67 14.74 25.88
N PRO A 415 3.49 15.28 24.95
CA PRO A 415 4.37 14.47 24.09
C PRO A 415 5.26 13.48 24.86
N GLU A 416 5.84 13.90 25.99
CA GLU A 416 6.70 13.05 26.83
C GLU A 416 5.91 11.88 27.46
N ALA A 417 4.70 12.15 27.96
CA ALA A 417 3.84 11.12 28.51
C ALA A 417 3.33 10.17 27.42
N ALA A 418 3.08 10.70 26.22
CA ALA A 418 2.66 9.93 25.05
C ALA A 418 3.73 8.91 24.62
N VAL A 419 5.02 9.28 24.64
CA VAL A 419 6.13 8.34 24.39
C VAL A 419 6.07 7.18 25.38
N GLY A 420 5.94 7.47 26.69
CA GLY A 420 5.89 6.44 27.73
C GLY A 420 4.69 5.49 27.55
N GLU A 421 3.52 6.03 27.25
CA GLU A 421 2.30 5.23 27.03
C GLU A 421 2.42 4.36 25.79
N LEU A 422 2.86 4.93 24.66
CA LEU A 422 3.00 4.18 23.40
C LEU A 422 4.05 3.06 23.52
N VAL A 423 5.22 3.35 24.09
CA VAL A 423 6.30 2.36 24.29
C VAL A 423 5.80 1.20 25.15
N LYS A 424 5.07 1.50 26.21
CA LYS A 424 4.52 0.45 27.08
C LYS A 424 3.52 -0.43 26.33
N LEU A 425 2.52 0.17 25.67
CA LEU A 425 1.50 -0.58 24.93
C LEU A 425 2.11 -1.45 23.82
N ALA A 426 3.04 -0.90 23.05
CA ALA A 426 3.69 -1.63 21.97
C ALA A 426 4.58 -2.79 22.50
N ASN A 427 5.36 -2.56 23.56
CA ASN A 427 6.21 -3.60 24.11
C ASN A 427 5.40 -4.71 24.79
N ASP A 428 4.31 -4.37 25.50
CA ASP A 428 3.39 -5.37 26.10
C ASP A 428 2.78 -6.29 25.02
N ALA A 429 2.37 -5.69 23.86
CA ALA A 429 1.85 -6.47 22.72
C ALA A 429 2.92 -7.39 22.10
N ILE A 430 4.12 -6.87 21.89
CA ILE A 430 5.27 -7.64 21.37
C ILE A 430 5.59 -8.82 22.30
N GLU A 431 5.73 -8.57 23.60
CA GLU A 431 6.02 -9.59 24.60
C GLU A 431 4.93 -10.67 24.60
N THR A 432 3.66 -10.26 24.65
CA THR A 432 2.53 -11.19 24.63
C THR A 432 2.55 -12.10 23.41
N TYR A 433 2.79 -11.53 22.22
CA TYR A 433 2.87 -12.32 20.99
C TYR A 433 4.06 -13.28 21.01
N ASN A 434 5.24 -12.79 21.40
CA ASN A 434 6.47 -13.58 21.39
C ASN A 434 6.42 -14.75 22.37
N LEU A 435 5.81 -14.59 23.55
CA LEU A 435 5.62 -15.67 24.53
C LEU A 435 4.79 -16.86 24.00
N VAL A 436 3.94 -16.62 23.01
CA VAL A 436 3.05 -17.65 22.46
C VAL A 436 3.62 -18.28 21.19
N ASN A 437 4.39 -17.52 20.40
CA ASN A 437 4.74 -17.90 19.03
C ASN A 437 6.24 -18.23 18.85
N TYR A 438 7.12 -17.83 19.78
CA TYR A 438 8.55 -18.09 19.77
C TYR A 438 9.04 -18.63 21.12
#